data_fb742c9a6abdca45fd9f7f0b7c5868e0
#
_entry.id   fb742c9a6abdca45fd9f7f0b7c5868e0
#
_cell.length_a   1.000
_cell.length_b   1.000
_cell.length_c   1.000
_cell.angle_alpha   90.00
_cell.angle_beta   90.00
_cell.angle_gamma   90.00
#
_symmetry.space_group_name_H-M   'P 1'
#
loop_
_entity.id
_entity.type
_entity.pdbx_description
1 polymer ?
#
loop_
_entity_poly.entity_id
_entity_poly.type
_entity_poly.pdbx_seq_one_letter_code
_entity_poly.pdbx_strand_id
1 'polypeptide(L)'
;NINANITFQRNKLLSLSGMYNGEMLSASEYKSLASLVGAGFHGGYNHIVYQMVGQPLGVFYLPHSTGLESDGNGGYTYGIADLNGGGVSLEDGEDRYVAGQAVPKTILGSNISFRYKRFDLSLQVNGAFGHKIYNGTSLTYMNMNIFPDYNVMKKAPKQNIKDQTATDYWLEKGDYVNFDYVTLGWNVPIEKVQKLKKYVRSLRLAFTVNNLATISGYSGLSPMINSSTVNSTLGVDDKRGYPLARTYTLGLSINF
;
A
#
# COMPACT_ATOMS: atom_id res chain seq x y z
N ASN A 1 4.30 -7.51 -29.44
CA ASN A 1 5.22 -8.08 -28.46
C ASN A 1 4.57 -8.00 -27.08
N ILE A 2 4.70 -9.08 -26.33
CA ILE A 2 4.28 -9.13 -24.92
C ILE A 2 5.46 -9.67 -24.14
N ASN A 3 5.90 -8.90 -23.16
CA ASN A 3 6.90 -9.33 -22.18
C ASN A 3 6.20 -9.33 -20.82
N ALA A 4 6.25 -10.44 -20.12
CA ALA A 4 5.65 -10.57 -18.81
C ALA A 4 6.58 -11.33 -17.89
N ASN A 5 6.59 -10.97 -16.64
CA ASN A 5 7.24 -11.69 -15.56
C ASN A 5 6.29 -11.87 -14.39
N ILE A 6 6.49 -12.94 -13.67
CA ILE A 6 5.82 -13.21 -12.41
C ILE A 6 6.86 -13.73 -11.43
N THR A 7 6.87 -13.17 -10.24
CA THR A 7 7.79 -13.55 -9.17
C THR A 7 6.99 -14.03 -7.97
N PHE A 8 7.26 -15.25 -7.54
CA PHE A 8 6.76 -15.78 -6.27
C PHE A 8 7.87 -15.71 -5.23
N GLN A 9 7.58 -15.10 -4.10
CA GLN A 9 8.55 -14.99 -3.02
C GLN A 9 8.01 -15.54 -1.71
N ARG A 10 8.90 -16.17 -0.97
CA ARG A 10 8.69 -16.59 0.42
C ARG A 10 9.92 -16.25 1.22
N ASN A 11 9.72 -15.79 2.42
CA ASN A 11 10.79 -15.57 3.37
C ASN A 11 10.35 -16.03 4.76
N LYS A 12 11.32 -16.29 5.62
CA LYS A 12 11.09 -16.68 7.01
C LYS A 12 12.26 -16.15 7.85
N LEU A 13 11.94 -15.46 8.91
CA LEU A 13 12.94 -15.04 9.88
C LEU A 13 13.36 -16.25 10.73
N LEU A 14 14.65 -16.58 10.70
CA LEU A 14 15.16 -17.76 11.42
C LEU A 14 15.64 -17.42 12.82
N SER A 15 16.21 -16.24 13.01
CA SER A 15 16.75 -15.79 14.30
C SER A 15 16.78 -14.28 14.36
N LEU A 16 16.63 -13.73 15.56
CA LEU A 16 16.95 -12.34 15.92
C LEU A 16 18.20 -12.25 16.79
N SER A 17 18.82 -13.39 17.12
CA SER A 17 20.06 -13.45 17.89
C SER A 17 21.29 -13.49 16.98
N GLY A 18 22.39 -12.97 17.46
CA GLY A 18 23.66 -12.99 16.75
C GLY A 18 24.81 -12.53 17.65
N MET A 19 26.04 -12.77 17.18
CA MET A 19 27.25 -12.27 17.81
C MET A 19 27.63 -10.94 17.19
N TYR A 20 27.92 -9.94 18.01
CA TYR A 20 28.49 -8.66 17.58
C TYR A 20 29.67 -8.31 18.47
N ASN A 21 30.84 -8.09 17.87
CA ASN A 21 32.09 -7.80 18.57
C ASN A 21 32.44 -8.79 19.70
N GLY A 22 32.08 -10.08 19.51
CA GLY A 22 32.35 -11.14 20.51
C GLY A 22 31.32 -11.24 21.62
N GLU A 23 30.31 -10.38 21.65
CA GLU A 23 29.19 -10.44 22.58
C GLU A 23 27.94 -10.99 21.90
N MET A 24 27.23 -11.86 22.60
CA MET A 24 25.93 -12.35 22.12
C MET A 24 24.87 -11.28 22.36
N LEU A 25 24.28 -10.78 21.28
CA LEU A 25 23.08 -9.98 21.39
C LEU A 25 21.92 -10.86 21.83
N SER A 26 21.42 -10.63 23.04
CA SER A 26 20.23 -11.33 23.53
C SER A 26 19.04 -10.98 22.64
N ALA A 27 18.36 -11.97 22.11
CA ALA A 27 17.22 -11.78 21.26
C ALA A 27 15.93 -12.04 21.99
N SER A 28 14.98 -11.17 21.82
CA SER A 28 13.58 -11.52 22.01
C SER A 28 13.10 -12.34 20.79
N GLU A 29 12.05 -13.14 20.96
CA GLU A 29 11.45 -13.88 19.85
C GLU A 29 10.81 -12.96 18.80
N TYR A 30 10.56 -11.72 19.14
CA TYR A 30 9.98 -10.70 18.27
C TYR A 30 10.55 -9.30 18.54
N LYS A 31 10.46 -8.43 17.53
CA LYS A 31 10.82 -7.02 17.58
C LYS A 31 9.81 -6.19 16.81
N SER A 32 9.27 -5.15 17.42
CA SER A 32 8.43 -4.19 16.71
C SER A 32 9.24 -3.40 15.67
N LEU A 33 8.69 -3.23 14.48
CA LEU A 33 9.28 -2.45 13.40
C LEU A 33 8.62 -1.10 13.23
N ALA A 34 7.31 -1.04 13.38
CA ALA A 34 6.53 0.15 13.09
C ALA A 34 5.44 0.36 14.12
N SER A 35 5.34 1.62 14.53
CA SER A 35 4.27 2.14 15.35
C SER A 35 3.43 3.13 14.55
N LEU A 36 2.15 3.21 14.86
CA LEU A 36 1.30 4.28 14.37
C LEU A 36 1.69 5.59 15.06
N VAL A 37 1.84 6.65 14.27
CA VAL A 37 2.26 7.97 14.76
C VAL A 37 1.32 9.07 14.29
N GLY A 38 1.29 10.20 15.01
CA GLY A 38 0.57 11.41 14.65
C GLY A 38 -0.76 11.58 15.36
N ALA A 39 -1.65 12.37 14.80
CA ALA A 39 -2.91 12.74 15.43
C ALA A 39 -3.72 11.51 15.86
N GLY A 40 -4.15 11.53 17.10
CA GLY A 40 -4.97 10.46 17.68
C GLY A 40 -4.19 9.26 18.22
N PHE A 41 -2.86 9.21 18.11
CA PHE A 41 -2.05 8.13 18.69
C PHE A 41 -1.18 8.66 19.82
N HIS A 42 -1.60 8.41 21.02
CA HIS A 42 -0.87 8.75 22.23
C HIS A 42 -0.66 7.50 23.08
N GLY A 43 0.62 7.13 23.31
CA GLY A 43 0.98 6.04 24.21
C GLY A 43 1.16 4.66 23.58
N GLY A 44 1.25 3.64 24.38
CA GLY A 44 1.79 2.33 24.08
C GLY A 44 1.02 1.47 23.10
N TYR A 45 0.53 0.64 22.88
CA TYR A 45 -0.24 -0.33 22.05
C TYR A 45 -0.46 0.08 20.59
N ASN A 46 0.38 0.95 20.05
CA ASN A 46 0.33 1.39 18.66
C ASN A 46 1.35 0.67 17.76
N HIS A 47 2.07 -0.31 18.28
CA HIS A 47 2.92 -1.19 17.50
C HIS A 47 2.06 -2.17 16.72
N ILE A 48 2.28 -2.26 15.41
CA ILE A 48 1.43 -3.04 14.51
C ILE A 48 2.20 -3.95 13.57
N VAL A 49 3.46 -3.64 13.25
CA VAL A 49 4.30 -4.46 12.37
C VAL A 49 5.50 -4.97 13.15
N TYR A 50 5.74 -6.28 13.04
CA TYR A 50 6.77 -6.98 13.80
C TYR A 50 7.66 -7.85 12.91
N GLN A 51 8.88 -8.04 13.39
CA GLN A 51 9.72 -9.16 13.00
C GLN A 51 9.57 -10.24 14.07
N MET A 52 9.16 -11.42 13.66
CA MET A 52 8.96 -12.56 14.59
C MET A 52 9.68 -13.79 14.07
N VAL A 53 10.42 -14.46 14.95
CA VAL A 53 11.09 -15.72 14.62
C VAL A 53 10.06 -16.74 14.14
N GLY A 54 10.36 -17.44 13.06
CA GLY A 54 9.45 -18.40 12.47
C GLY A 54 8.40 -17.83 11.52
N GLN A 55 8.24 -16.51 11.46
CA GLN A 55 7.28 -15.82 10.60
C GLN A 55 7.93 -15.12 9.39
N PRO A 56 7.16 -14.76 8.36
CA PRO A 56 7.63 -13.88 7.29
C PRO A 56 8.07 -12.51 7.82
N LEU A 57 8.87 -11.81 7.02
CA LEU A 57 9.27 -10.44 7.33
C LEU A 57 8.07 -9.48 7.26
N GLY A 58 7.96 -8.60 8.28
CA GLY A 58 6.92 -7.57 8.32
C GLY A 58 5.52 -8.12 8.52
N VAL A 59 5.32 -8.92 9.55
CA VAL A 59 3.99 -9.41 9.91
C VAL A 59 3.20 -8.36 10.70
N PHE A 60 1.90 -8.33 10.46
CA PHE A 60 0.96 -7.61 11.30
C PHE A 60 0.62 -8.46 12.51
N TYR A 61 1.00 -8.00 13.68
CA TYR A 61 0.73 -8.65 14.96
C TYR A 61 -0.19 -7.77 15.77
N LEU A 62 -1.48 -8.10 15.75
CA LEU A 62 -2.58 -7.22 16.16
C LEU A 62 -3.61 -7.95 17.00
N PRO A 63 -4.33 -7.24 17.88
CA PRO A 63 -5.56 -7.75 18.47
C PRO A 63 -6.62 -8.03 17.40
N HIS A 64 -7.38 -9.10 17.54
CA HIS A 64 -8.50 -9.42 16.68
C HIS A 64 -9.74 -8.63 17.10
N SER A 65 -10.29 -7.85 16.16
CA SER A 65 -11.53 -7.11 16.41
C SER A 65 -12.76 -8.00 16.20
N THR A 66 -13.64 -8.02 17.16
CA THR A 66 -14.98 -8.64 17.07
C THR A 66 -15.99 -7.73 16.35
N GLY A 67 -15.59 -6.50 16.01
CA GLY A 67 -16.42 -5.50 15.36
C GLY A 67 -16.54 -4.22 16.20
N LEU A 68 -17.59 -3.46 15.96
CA LEU A 68 -17.90 -2.25 16.72
C LEU A 68 -18.90 -2.55 17.84
N GLU A 69 -18.57 -2.14 19.04
CA GLU A 69 -19.39 -2.27 20.23
C GLU A 69 -19.81 -0.89 20.74
N SER A 70 -21.02 -0.76 21.31
CA SER A 70 -21.48 0.50 21.87
C SER A 70 -20.67 0.90 23.10
N ASP A 71 -20.23 2.17 23.16
CA ASP A 71 -19.56 2.76 24.30
C ASP A 71 -20.52 3.15 25.44
N GLY A 72 -21.84 2.90 25.28
CA GLY A 72 -22.89 3.32 26.23
C GLY A 72 -23.24 4.81 26.17
N ASN A 73 -22.47 5.63 25.44
CA ASN A 73 -22.64 7.08 25.35
C ASN A 73 -22.97 7.54 23.91
N GLY A 74 -23.57 6.64 23.13
CA GLY A 74 -23.97 6.91 21.74
C GLY A 74 -22.82 6.87 20.74
N GLY A 75 -21.65 6.39 21.12
CA GLY A 75 -20.50 6.12 20.25
C GLY A 75 -20.20 4.62 20.17
N TYR A 76 -19.12 4.31 19.45
CA TYR A 76 -18.65 2.94 19.26
C TYR A 76 -17.14 2.84 19.52
N THR A 77 -16.74 1.69 20.10
CA THR A 77 -15.35 1.25 20.28
C THR A 77 -15.12 -0.05 19.54
N TYR A 78 -13.85 -0.47 19.39
CA TYR A 78 -13.56 -1.78 18.83
C TYR A 78 -13.69 -2.85 19.91
N GLY A 79 -14.58 -3.82 19.70
CA GLY A 79 -14.58 -5.07 20.45
C GLY A 79 -13.31 -5.85 20.17
N ILE A 80 -12.71 -6.47 21.19
CA ILE A 80 -11.47 -7.23 21.08
C ILE A 80 -11.72 -8.64 21.59
N ALA A 81 -11.28 -9.64 20.80
CA ALA A 81 -11.37 -11.04 21.20
C ALA A 81 -10.34 -11.36 22.30
N ASP A 82 -10.80 -12.01 23.34
CA ASP A 82 -9.95 -12.68 24.34
C ASP A 82 -9.45 -14.01 23.72
N LEU A 83 -8.19 -14.07 23.34
CA LEU A 83 -7.61 -15.23 22.64
C LEU A 83 -7.02 -16.25 23.60
N ASN A 84 -6.69 -15.85 24.84
CA ASN A 84 -6.03 -16.70 25.83
C ASN A 84 -6.96 -17.09 26.99
N GLY A 85 -8.16 -16.50 27.12
CA GLY A 85 -9.13 -16.78 28.17
C GLY A 85 -8.81 -16.11 29.51
N GLY A 86 -7.85 -15.17 29.53
CA GLY A 86 -7.41 -14.44 30.73
C GLY A 86 -8.07 -13.08 30.94
N GLY A 87 -8.96 -12.68 30.03
CA GLY A 87 -9.48 -11.32 29.92
C GLY A 87 -8.69 -10.53 28.89
N VAL A 88 -9.35 -9.56 28.23
CA VAL A 88 -8.76 -8.79 27.12
C VAL A 88 -7.54 -7.99 27.58
N SER A 89 -6.40 -8.22 26.96
CA SER A 89 -5.15 -7.49 27.12
C SER A 89 -4.59 -7.02 25.78
N LEU A 90 -4.07 -5.79 25.75
CA LEU A 90 -3.43 -5.22 24.56
C LEU A 90 -1.90 -5.35 24.57
N GLU A 91 -1.35 -5.96 25.62
CA GLU A 91 0.10 -6.14 25.75
C GLU A 91 0.65 -7.12 24.72
N ASP A 92 1.93 -6.97 24.42
CA ASP A 92 2.61 -7.88 23.50
C ASP A 92 2.70 -9.28 24.13
N GLY A 93 2.29 -10.29 23.35
CA GLY A 93 2.25 -11.69 23.82
C GLY A 93 0.90 -12.14 24.35
N GLU A 94 -0.04 -11.22 24.56
CA GLU A 94 -1.38 -11.52 25.06
C GLU A 94 -2.39 -11.73 23.90
N ASP A 95 -3.48 -10.98 23.85
CA ASP A 95 -4.58 -11.17 22.89
C ASP A 95 -4.28 -10.63 21.49
N ARG A 96 -3.11 -11.00 20.97
CA ARG A 96 -2.66 -10.64 19.63
C ARG A 96 -2.35 -11.89 18.80
N TYR A 97 -2.47 -11.75 17.50
CA TYR A 97 -2.17 -12.83 16.56
C TYR A 97 -1.53 -12.29 15.28
N VAL A 98 -0.91 -13.16 14.51
CA VAL A 98 -0.35 -12.82 13.20
C VAL A 98 -1.48 -12.73 12.17
N ALA A 99 -1.97 -11.52 11.95
CA ALA A 99 -3.12 -11.22 11.09
C ALA A 99 -2.78 -11.22 9.58
N GLY A 100 -1.49 -11.21 9.24
CA GLY A 100 -1.02 -11.21 7.86
C GLY A 100 0.38 -10.63 7.73
N GLN A 101 0.81 -10.37 6.50
CA GLN A 101 2.13 -9.81 6.19
C GLN A 101 2.03 -8.63 5.25
N ALA A 102 2.95 -7.67 5.39
CA ALA A 102 3.05 -6.47 4.56
C ALA A 102 3.78 -6.71 3.22
N VAL A 103 4.63 -7.76 3.17
CA VAL A 103 5.40 -8.08 1.96
C VAL A 103 4.55 -8.91 1.01
N PRO A 104 4.40 -8.52 -0.27
CA PRO A 104 3.66 -9.30 -1.25
C PRO A 104 4.27 -10.69 -1.44
N LYS A 105 3.42 -11.70 -1.65
CA LYS A 105 3.84 -13.07 -1.99
C LYS A 105 4.08 -13.24 -3.49
N THR A 106 3.40 -12.44 -4.30
CA THR A 106 3.48 -12.51 -5.76
C THR A 106 3.58 -11.10 -6.33
N ILE A 107 4.52 -10.91 -7.26
CA ILE A 107 4.69 -9.66 -8.00
C ILE A 107 4.56 -9.98 -9.48
N LEU A 108 3.78 -9.16 -10.18
CA LEU A 108 3.53 -9.25 -11.62
C LEU A 108 4.06 -8.00 -12.31
N GLY A 109 4.75 -8.18 -13.44
CA GLY A 109 5.12 -7.11 -14.35
C GLY A 109 4.83 -7.50 -15.78
N SER A 110 4.28 -6.61 -16.58
CA SER A 110 4.05 -6.85 -18.01
C SER A 110 4.20 -5.58 -18.82
N ASN A 111 4.91 -5.70 -19.95
CA ASN A 111 4.97 -4.67 -20.96
C ASN A 111 4.39 -5.23 -22.26
N ILE A 112 3.35 -4.57 -22.75
CA ILE A 112 2.65 -4.96 -23.98
C ILE A 112 2.89 -3.88 -25.01
N SER A 113 3.39 -4.27 -26.19
CA SER A 113 3.52 -3.37 -27.32
C SER A 113 2.87 -3.97 -28.57
N PHE A 114 2.10 -3.14 -29.24
CA PHE A 114 1.39 -3.51 -30.45
C PHE A 114 1.67 -2.47 -31.54
N ARG A 115 1.92 -2.91 -32.77
CA ARG A 115 2.08 -2.03 -33.92
C ARG A 115 1.21 -2.52 -35.06
N TYR A 116 0.43 -1.59 -35.58
CA TYR A 116 -0.38 -1.83 -36.77
C TYR A 116 -0.27 -0.66 -37.73
N LYS A 117 0.28 -0.93 -38.92
CA LYS A 117 0.55 0.09 -39.95
C LYS A 117 1.39 1.25 -39.36
N ARG A 118 0.76 2.40 -39.14
CA ARG A 118 1.40 3.63 -38.66
C ARG A 118 1.11 3.94 -37.19
N PHE A 119 0.34 3.10 -36.56
CA PHE A 119 0.00 3.23 -35.15
C PHE A 119 0.81 2.25 -34.31
N ASP A 120 1.21 2.70 -33.16
CA ASP A 120 1.80 1.87 -32.12
C ASP A 120 1.12 2.14 -30.78
N LEU A 121 0.97 1.09 -30.00
CA LEU A 121 0.44 1.11 -28.64
C LEU A 121 1.48 0.49 -27.71
N SER A 122 1.74 1.14 -26.59
CA SER A 122 2.52 0.58 -25.47
C SER A 122 1.72 0.68 -24.19
N LEU A 123 1.75 -0.39 -23.40
CA LEU A 123 1.06 -0.49 -22.13
C LEU A 123 1.97 -1.17 -21.11
N GLN A 124 2.12 -0.57 -19.95
CA GLN A 124 2.82 -1.15 -18.81
C GLN A 124 1.81 -1.48 -17.71
N VAL A 125 1.88 -2.70 -17.23
CA VAL A 125 1.03 -3.19 -16.13
C VAL A 125 1.93 -3.80 -15.06
N ASN A 126 1.66 -3.50 -13.81
CA ASN A 126 2.26 -4.17 -12.67
C ASN A 126 1.19 -4.58 -11.66
N GLY A 127 1.54 -5.49 -10.76
CA GLY A 127 0.64 -5.92 -9.70
C GLY A 127 1.40 -6.57 -8.56
N ALA A 128 0.80 -6.55 -7.40
CA ALA A 128 1.29 -7.22 -6.21
C ALA A 128 0.13 -7.89 -5.46
N PHE A 129 0.36 -9.10 -4.96
CA PHE A 129 -0.69 -9.93 -4.38
C PHE A 129 -0.22 -10.68 -3.14
N GLY A 130 -1.17 -11.03 -2.29
CA GLY A 130 -0.95 -11.86 -1.11
C GLY A 130 -0.31 -11.10 0.05
N HIS A 131 -0.53 -9.80 0.13
CA HIS A 131 -0.14 -8.95 1.25
C HIS A 131 -1.32 -8.19 1.81
N LYS A 132 -1.11 -7.61 2.97
CA LYS A 132 -2.09 -6.74 3.62
C LYS A 132 -1.54 -5.33 3.81
N ILE A 133 -2.45 -4.39 3.99
CA ILE A 133 -2.18 -2.99 4.27
C ILE A 133 -2.98 -2.60 5.51
N TYR A 134 -2.33 -1.96 6.46
CA TYR A 134 -3.01 -1.37 7.59
C TYR A 134 -3.42 0.06 7.27
N ASN A 135 -4.72 0.32 7.24
CA ASN A 135 -5.30 1.63 6.93
C ASN A 135 -5.31 2.54 8.16
N GLY A 136 -4.13 3.03 8.55
CA GLY A 136 -3.96 3.95 9.68
C GLY A 136 -4.59 5.33 9.40
N THR A 137 -4.74 5.69 8.13
CA THR A 137 -5.49 6.89 7.72
C THR A 137 -6.96 6.78 8.13
N SER A 138 -7.60 5.64 7.85
CA SER A 138 -8.98 5.42 8.28
C SER A 138 -9.09 5.29 9.80
N LEU A 139 -8.21 4.55 10.47
CA LEU A 139 -8.22 4.49 11.93
C LEU A 139 -8.20 5.88 12.56
N THR A 140 -7.35 6.78 12.04
CA THR A 140 -7.25 8.14 12.55
C THR A 140 -8.49 8.97 12.24
N TYR A 141 -8.85 9.11 10.97
CA TYR A 141 -9.85 10.09 10.54
C TYR A 141 -11.30 9.59 10.58
N MET A 142 -11.52 8.32 10.92
CA MET A 142 -12.84 7.81 11.29
C MET A 142 -13.12 7.95 12.80
N ASN A 143 -12.11 8.28 13.61
CA ASN A 143 -12.25 8.49 15.04
C ASN A 143 -12.81 9.88 15.35
N MET A 144 -13.99 9.93 15.98
CA MET A 144 -14.67 11.19 16.33
C MET A 144 -14.04 11.92 17.52
N ASN A 145 -13.17 11.25 18.31
CA ASN A 145 -12.48 11.90 19.42
C ASN A 145 -11.45 12.95 18.99
N ILE A 146 -11.02 12.92 17.71
CA ILE A 146 -10.09 13.94 17.20
C ILE A 146 -10.78 15.23 16.76
N PHE A 147 -12.11 15.22 16.63
CA PHE A 147 -12.88 16.42 16.26
C PHE A 147 -13.20 17.26 17.52
N PRO A 148 -13.09 18.61 17.49
CA PRO A 148 -12.85 19.47 16.32
C PRO A 148 -11.38 19.82 16.02
N ASP A 149 -10.42 19.31 16.80
CA ASP A 149 -9.00 19.67 16.66
C ASP A 149 -8.42 19.27 15.28
N TYR A 150 -8.96 18.18 14.73
CA TYR A 150 -8.63 17.70 13.39
C TYR A 150 -9.90 17.43 12.58
N ASN A 151 -9.79 17.54 11.26
CA ASN A 151 -10.84 17.12 10.36
C ASN A 151 -11.04 15.60 10.44
N VAL A 152 -12.27 15.17 10.18
CA VAL A 152 -12.65 13.74 10.10
C VAL A 152 -13.19 13.40 8.72
N MET A 153 -13.20 12.12 8.38
CA MET A 153 -13.80 11.64 7.12
C MET A 153 -15.31 11.88 7.13
N LYS A 154 -15.88 12.16 5.95
CA LYS A 154 -17.32 12.41 5.77
C LYS A 154 -18.21 11.30 6.37
N LYS A 155 -17.70 10.08 6.43
CA LYS A 155 -18.43 8.92 7.00
C LYS A 155 -18.32 8.84 8.52
N ALA A 156 -17.35 9.51 9.15
CA ALA A 156 -17.05 9.37 10.57
C ALA A 156 -18.24 9.74 11.47
N PRO A 157 -18.99 10.84 11.27
CA PRO A 157 -20.14 11.17 12.11
C PRO A 157 -21.23 10.09 12.08
N LYS A 158 -21.40 9.39 10.96
CA LYS A 158 -22.40 8.32 10.84
C LYS A 158 -21.99 7.06 11.61
N GLN A 159 -20.70 6.71 11.58
CA GLN A 159 -20.19 5.54 12.32
C GLN A 159 -19.93 5.84 13.78
N ASN A 160 -19.65 7.10 14.12
CA ASN A 160 -19.42 7.62 15.46
C ASN A 160 -18.45 6.78 16.30
N ILE A 161 -17.35 6.32 15.66
CA ILE A 161 -16.30 5.59 16.36
C ILE A 161 -15.53 6.57 17.24
N LYS A 162 -15.36 6.23 18.52
CA LYS A 162 -14.65 7.02 19.51
C LYS A 162 -13.47 6.26 20.12
N ASP A 163 -12.79 5.49 19.27
CA ASP A 163 -11.68 4.64 19.66
C ASP A 163 -10.55 4.73 18.61
N GLN A 164 -9.32 4.65 19.10
CA GLN A 164 -8.10 4.66 18.28
C GLN A 164 -7.24 3.41 18.50
N THR A 165 -7.78 2.39 19.14
CA THR A 165 -7.07 1.14 19.40
C THR A 165 -6.72 0.45 18.09
N ALA A 166 -5.45 0.13 17.93
CA ALA A 166 -4.94 -0.52 16.72
C ALA A 166 -5.30 -2.02 16.72
N THR A 167 -6.42 -2.35 16.12
CA THR A 167 -6.89 -3.73 15.90
C THR A 167 -6.82 -4.09 14.40
N ASP A 168 -7.12 -5.32 14.05
CA ASP A 168 -7.20 -5.77 12.66
C ASP A 168 -8.45 -5.26 11.91
N TYR A 169 -9.32 -4.47 12.55
CA TYR A 169 -10.52 -3.88 11.92
C TYR A 169 -10.18 -3.07 10.66
N TRP A 170 -9.03 -2.39 10.66
CA TRP A 170 -8.54 -1.61 9.51
C TRP A 170 -7.43 -2.31 8.72
N LEU A 171 -7.26 -3.62 8.91
CA LEU A 171 -6.29 -4.41 8.15
C LEU A 171 -6.92 -4.96 6.87
N GLU A 172 -6.62 -4.35 5.74
CA GLU A 172 -7.23 -4.63 4.45
C GLU A 172 -6.32 -5.50 3.54
N LYS A 173 -6.90 -6.09 2.49
CA LYS A 173 -6.13 -6.72 1.41
C LYS A 173 -5.41 -5.65 0.61
N GLY A 174 -4.10 -5.84 0.42
CA GLY A 174 -3.26 -4.93 -0.36
C GLY A 174 -3.17 -5.27 -1.84
N ASP A 175 -3.85 -6.32 -2.30
CA ASP A 175 -3.77 -6.82 -3.68
C ASP A 175 -4.17 -5.73 -4.68
N TYR A 176 -3.36 -5.57 -5.73
CA TYR A 176 -3.67 -4.62 -6.79
C TYR A 176 -3.11 -5.02 -8.15
N VAL A 177 -3.71 -4.44 -9.18
CA VAL A 177 -3.18 -4.35 -10.56
C VAL A 177 -3.17 -2.89 -10.94
N ASN A 178 -2.01 -2.39 -11.34
CA ASN A 178 -1.82 -1.00 -11.78
C ASN A 178 -1.47 -0.93 -13.26
N PHE A 179 -2.12 -0.04 -13.97
CA PHE A 179 -1.81 0.36 -15.34
C PHE A 179 -0.93 1.61 -15.28
N ASP A 180 0.39 1.41 -15.31
CA ASP A 180 1.37 2.48 -15.09
C ASP A 180 1.29 3.55 -16.16
N TYR A 181 1.25 3.12 -17.41
CA TYR A 181 1.03 4.02 -18.53
C TYR A 181 0.42 3.30 -19.73
N VAL A 182 -0.22 4.09 -20.55
CA VAL A 182 -0.57 3.75 -21.93
C VAL A 182 -0.05 4.84 -22.85
N THR A 183 0.61 4.45 -23.94
CA THR A 183 1.07 5.36 -24.99
C THR A 183 0.47 4.94 -26.31
N LEU A 184 -0.17 5.87 -27.00
CA LEU A 184 -0.61 5.71 -28.39
C LEU A 184 0.26 6.58 -29.28
N GLY A 185 0.99 5.95 -30.22
CA GLY A 185 1.84 6.61 -31.19
C GLY A 185 1.25 6.57 -32.59
N TRP A 186 1.48 7.62 -33.37
CA TRP A 186 1.14 7.71 -34.77
C TRP A 186 2.31 8.24 -35.58
N ASN A 187 2.79 7.44 -36.53
CA ASN A 187 3.80 7.82 -37.51
C ASN A 187 3.12 8.50 -38.68
N VAL A 188 3.31 9.81 -38.78
CA VAL A 188 2.69 10.64 -39.80
C VAL A 188 3.25 10.28 -41.18
N PRO A 189 2.39 10.10 -42.20
CA PRO A 189 2.83 9.73 -43.55
C PRO A 189 3.47 10.93 -44.27
N ILE A 190 4.73 11.22 -43.94
CA ILE A 190 5.48 12.37 -44.50
C ILE A 190 5.58 12.28 -46.03
N GLU A 191 5.63 11.06 -46.59
CA GLU A 191 5.65 10.84 -48.01
C GLU A 191 4.42 11.40 -48.75
N LYS A 192 3.32 11.59 -48.07
CA LYS A 192 2.09 12.20 -48.61
C LYS A 192 2.06 13.73 -48.50
N VAL A 193 3.03 14.33 -47.79
CA VAL A 193 3.10 15.77 -47.54
C VAL A 193 4.32 16.34 -48.24
N GLN A 194 4.20 16.63 -49.54
CA GLN A 194 5.32 17.00 -50.40
C GLN A 194 6.19 18.14 -49.87
N LYS A 195 5.59 19.14 -49.20
CA LYS A 195 6.32 20.29 -48.62
C LYS A 195 7.22 19.88 -47.45
N LEU A 196 6.83 18.88 -46.66
CA LEU A 196 7.60 18.42 -45.50
C LEU A 196 8.66 17.37 -45.88
N LYS A 197 8.39 16.55 -46.88
CA LYS A 197 9.30 15.47 -47.31
C LYS A 197 10.73 15.97 -47.67
N LYS A 198 10.87 17.22 -48.07
CA LYS A 198 12.17 17.82 -48.40
C LYS A 198 13.06 18.06 -47.17
N TYR A 199 12.45 18.25 -45.98
CA TYR A 199 13.15 18.67 -44.77
C TYR A 199 13.03 17.66 -43.62
N VAL A 200 11.99 16.84 -43.61
CA VAL A 200 11.68 15.91 -42.53
C VAL A 200 11.65 14.49 -43.04
N ARG A 201 12.47 13.62 -42.45
CA ARG A 201 12.53 12.17 -42.77
C ARG A 201 11.42 11.40 -42.08
N SER A 202 11.15 11.72 -40.82
CA SER A 202 10.06 11.09 -40.08
C SER A 202 9.46 12.06 -39.05
N LEU A 203 8.15 11.90 -38.81
CA LEU A 203 7.38 12.64 -37.81
C LEU A 203 6.52 11.64 -37.08
N ARG A 204 6.68 11.58 -35.75
CA ARG A 204 5.84 10.76 -34.88
C ARG A 204 5.17 11.64 -33.81
N LEU A 205 3.85 11.49 -33.68
CA LEU A 205 3.06 12.03 -32.58
C LEU A 205 2.80 10.90 -31.58
N ALA A 206 2.90 11.19 -30.30
CA ALA A 206 2.59 10.25 -29.24
C ALA A 206 1.73 10.90 -28.16
N PHE A 207 0.72 10.20 -27.71
CA PHE A 207 -0.08 10.60 -26.53
C PHE A 207 0.10 9.54 -25.45
N THR A 208 0.54 9.99 -24.28
CA THR A 208 0.79 9.11 -23.12
C THR A 208 -0.07 9.55 -21.95
N VAL A 209 -0.69 8.58 -21.31
CA VAL A 209 -1.35 8.75 -20.01
C VAL A 209 -0.57 7.91 -19.00
N ASN A 210 0.00 8.54 -17.98
CA ASN A 210 0.63 7.86 -16.85
C ASN A 210 -0.36 7.73 -15.69
N ASN A 211 -0.18 6.72 -14.87
CA ASN A 211 -1.08 6.34 -13.76
C ASN A 211 -2.53 6.24 -14.26
N LEU A 212 -2.71 5.43 -15.33
CA LEU A 212 -3.99 5.33 -16.01
C LEU A 212 -5.10 4.84 -15.09
N ALA A 213 -4.85 3.76 -14.35
CA ALA A 213 -5.81 3.18 -13.42
C ALA A 213 -5.12 2.20 -12.47
N THR A 214 -5.68 2.08 -11.27
CA THR A 214 -5.34 1.03 -10.30
C THR A 214 -6.61 0.29 -9.94
N ILE A 215 -6.57 -1.04 -10.05
CA ILE A 215 -7.65 -1.93 -9.62
C ILE A 215 -7.22 -2.56 -8.31
N SER A 216 -7.96 -2.31 -7.25
CA SER A 216 -7.70 -2.82 -5.90
C SER A 216 -8.99 -2.84 -5.07
N GLY A 217 -9.02 -3.72 -4.07
CA GLY A 217 -10.04 -3.70 -3.02
C GLY A 217 -9.68 -2.83 -1.81
N TYR A 218 -8.49 -2.21 -1.80
CA TYR A 218 -8.06 -1.33 -0.73
C TYR A 218 -8.88 -0.03 -0.70
N SER A 219 -9.36 0.36 0.48
CA SER A 219 -10.27 1.51 0.64
C SER A 219 -9.56 2.86 0.78
N GLY A 220 -8.25 2.87 1.00
CA GLY A 220 -7.44 4.08 1.13
C GLY A 220 -7.07 4.71 -0.24
N LEU A 221 -6.18 5.70 -0.21
CA LEU A 221 -5.81 6.49 -1.40
C LEU A 221 -5.08 5.68 -2.47
N SER A 222 -4.22 4.76 -2.07
CA SER A 222 -3.45 3.91 -2.99
C SER A 222 -2.99 2.64 -2.28
N PRO A 223 -3.11 1.46 -2.92
CA PRO A 223 -2.53 0.22 -2.40
C PRO A 223 -1.00 0.17 -2.60
N MET A 224 -0.45 1.04 -3.42
CA MET A 224 0.99 1.17 -3.65
C MET A 224 1.60 2.07 -2.58
N ILE A 225 1.57 1.61 -1.33
CA ILE A 225 2.09 2.38 -0.21
C ILE A 225 3.61 2.28 -0.21
N ASN A 226 4.27 3.41 -0.46
CA ASN A 226 5.68 3.60 -0.20
C ASN A 226 5.84 4.44 1.08
N SER A 227 5.67 3.82 2.20
CA SER A 227 5.87 4.44 3.50
C SER A 227 7.36 4.51 3.87
N SER A 228 8.21 4.91 2.95
CA SER A 228 9.62 4.58 3.06
C SER A 228 10.54 5.69 3.51
N THR A 229 10.12 6.76 4.12
CA THR A 229 11.13 7.81 4.30
C THR A 229 11.54 8.13 5.73
N VAL A 230 10.76 7.81 6.72
CA VAL A 230 11.19 8.05 8.11
C VAL A 230 10.53 7.04 9.03
N ASN A 231 11.19 5.99 9.47
CA ASN A 231 10.67 4.92 10.31
C ASN A 231 9.79 3.90 9.58
N SER A 232 10.38 3.23 8.62
CA SER A 232 9.95 1.97 7.95
C SER A 232 8.58 1.39 8.37
N THR A 233 7.51 2.11 8.09
CA THR A 233 6.14 1.64 8.33
C THR A 233 5.71 0.73 7.19
N LEU A 234 6.38 -0.41 7.06
CA LEU A 234 6.12 -1.38 6.02
C LEU A 234 4.65 -1.80 6.00
N GLY A 235 3.97 -1.57 4.88
CA GLY A 235 2.55 -1.92 4.71
C GLY A 235 1.55 -1.08 5.51
N VAL A 236 1.97 0.07 6.04
CA VAL A 236 1.08 0.96 6.81
C VAL A 236 0.79 2.23 6.03
N ASP A 237 -0.48 2.50 5.80
CA ASP A 237 -0.95 3.82 5.36
C ASP A 237 -1.04 4.75 6.58
N ASP A 238 -0.04 5.60 6.75
CA ASP A 238 0.16 6.42 7.92
C ASP A 238 -0.22 7.90 7.72
N LYS A 239 -1.13 8.19 6.82
CA LYS A 239 -1.63 9.55 6.50
C LYS A 239 -0.69 10.42 5.65
N ARG A 240 0.52 9.94 5.36
CA ARG A 240 1.56 10.69 4.61
C ARG A 240 1.58 10.34 3.12
N GLY A 241 0.72 9.41 2.69
CA GLY A 241 0.58 9.03 1.29
C GLY A 241 -0.01 10.18 0.47
N TYR A 242 0.65 10.54 -0.62
CA TYR A 242 0.10 11.46 -1.61
C TYR A 242 -0.53 10.67 -2.76
N PRO A 243 -1.73 11.06 -3.24
CA PRO A 243 -2.36 10.38 -4.38
C PRO A 243 -1.47 10.46 -5.62
N LEU A 244 -1.35 9.36 -6.34
CA LEU A 244 -0.63 9.34 -7.61
C LEU A 244 -1.34 10.24 -8.62
N ALA A 245 -0.63 11.23 -9.14
CA ALA A 245 -1.16 12.11 -10.16
C ALA A 245 -1.27 11.39 -11.50
N ARG A 246 -2.43 11.49 -12.15
CA ARG A 246 -2.56 11.10 -13.55
C ARG A 246 -2.02 12.22 -14.43
N THR A 247 -1.07 11.90 -15.30
CA THR A 247 -0.47 12.89 -16.21
C THR A 247 -0.75 12.54 -17.66
N TYR A 248 -0.97 13.57 -18.46
CA TYR A 248 -1.21 13.48 -19.89
C TYR A 248 -0.07 14.17 -20.61
N THR A 249 0.58 13.47 -21.52
CA THR A 249 1.74 13.98 -22.25
C THR A 249 1.50 13.86 -23.75
N LEU A 250 1.69 14.95 -24.47
CA LEU A 250 1.75 14.95 -25.94
C LEU A 250 3.23 15.05 -26.36
N GLY A 251 3.72 14.04 -27.07
CA GLY A 251 5.07 13.96 -27.57
C GLY A 251 5.12 14.18 -29.08
N LEU A 252 6.14 14.92 -29.53
CA LEU A 252 6.45 15.14 -30.95
C LEU A 252 7.91 14.74 -31.18
N SER A 253 8.15 13.77 -32.06
CA SER A 253 9.49 13.39 -32.51
C SER A 253 9.64 13.70 -33.98
N ILE A 254 10.67 14.47 -34.33
CA ILE A 254 10.99 14.88 -35.71
C ILE A 254 12.43 14.45 -36.04
N ASN A 255 12.62 13.73 -37.15
CA ASN A 255 13.94 13.48 -37.70
C ASN A 255 14.07 14.22 -39.05
N PHE A 256 15.16 14.92 -39.22
CA PHE A 256 15.51 15.69 -40.42
C PHE A 256 16.39 14.92 -41.39
#